data_7451de292dd5a98d5f6a72ce3ad57a1c
#
_entry.id   7451de292dd5a98d5f6a72ce3ad57a1c
#
_cell.length_a   1.000
_cell.length_b   1.000
_cell.length_c   1.000
_cell.angle_alpha   90.00
_cell.angle_beta   90.00
_cell.angle_gamma   90.00
#
_symmetry.space_group_name_H-M   'P 1'
#
loop_
_entity.id
_entity.type
_entity.pdbx_description
1 polymer ?
#
loop_
_entity_poly.entity_id
_entity_poly.type
_entity_poly.pdbx_seq_one_letter_code
_entity_poly.pdbx_strand_id
1 'polypeptide(L)'
;VYEDFSMSDGDDLVQRLDCELVNRGLVKSRTTAQRLIKSGLVKVDNRIVYKSSFLVEKAQEISFDESKKENSCLKYVSRGALKLEGAFSLFEDLGLKVYSNTKALDIGASTGGFCDYLLQNGVNRVIALDVGHGQLHPKIASDPRVIEMSGVNIRNVYAQDLPYKPNLIVSDVSFISLTFVIPVIARIAQNNANIVLLVKPQFEVGKGNLGKGGIVTDKDLRLKALENIKECAKNSGLKVVSTHESPIEGTHGNIEYLLYAQFNS
;
A
#
# COMPACT_ATOMS: atom_id res chain seq x y z
N VAL A 1 -54.36 -41.25 17.03
CA VAL A 1 -53.25 -41.59 16.14
C VAL A 1 -52.62 -40.21 15.76
N TYR A 2 -51.54 -39.83 16.42
CA TYR A 2 -50.76 -38.69 16.07
C TYR A 2 -49.54 -39.21 15.32
N GLU A 3 -49.40 -38.88 14.05
CA GLU A 3 -48.19 -39.13 13.28
C GLU A 3 -47.15 -38.08 13.60
N ASP A 4 -46.04 -38.57 14.06
CA ASP A 4 -44.82 -37.82 14.38
C ASP A 4 -44.16 -37.40 13.06
N PHE A 5 -44.19 -36.11 12.73
CA PHE A 5 -43.41 -35.56 11.64
C PHE A 5 -41.99 -35.28 12.17
N SER A 6 -41.11 -36.23 11.97
CA SER A 6 -39.67 -36.00 12.15
C SER A 6 -39.19 -34.99 11.12
N MET A 7 -38.81 -33.80 11.59
CA MET A 7 -38.08 -32.81 10.82
C MET A 7 -36.73 -33.40 10.42
N SER A 8 -36.53 -33.52 9.13
CA SER A 8 -35.20 -33.83 8.57
C SER A 8 -34.29 -32.62 8.72
N ASP A 9 -33.34 -32.72 9.63
CA ASP A 9 -32.18 -31.84 9.71
C ASP A 9 -31.34 -32.01 8.46
N GLY A 10 -31.41 -31.06 7.56
CA GLY A 10 -30.67 -31.02 6.30
C GLY A 10 -30.61 -29.62 5.71
N ASP A 11 -30.49 -28.61 6.58
CA ASP A 11 -30.09 -27.28 6.12
C ASP A 11 -28.57 -27.27 5.85
N ASP A 12 -28.20 -27.52 4.59
CA ASP A 12 -26.88 -27.17 4.04
C ASP A 12 -26.75 -25.67 4.09
N LEU A 13 -26.34 -25.15 5.26
CA LEU A 13 -26.11 -23.71 5.51
C LEU A 13 -24.92 -23.24 4.68
N VAL A 14 -25.24 -22.77 3.47
CA VAL A 14 -24.29 -22.07 2.62
C VAL A 14 -24.01 -20.70 3.24
N GLN A 15 -22.77 -20.41 3.57
CA GLN A 15 -22.38 -19.16 4.20
C GLN A 15 -21.40 -18.35 3.33
N ARG A 16 -21.35 -17.06 3.58
CA ARG A 16 -20.36 -16.18 2.94
C ARG A 16 -18.96 -16.56 3.41
N LEU A 17 -18.00 -16.60 2.49
CA LEU A 17 -16.62 -16.96 2.76
C LEU A 17 -15.98 -16.08 3.85
N ASP A 18 -16.28 -14.76 3.87
CA ASP A 18 -15.76 -13.87 4.92
C ASP A 18 -16.32 -14.18 6.32
N CYS A 19 -17.53 -14.68 6.42
CA CYS A 19 -18.11 -15.13 7.67
C CYS A 19 -17.59 -16.52 8.06
N GLU A 20 -17.51 -17.42 7.10
CA GLU A 20 -17.11 -18.81 7.32
C GLU A 20 -15.64 -18.92 7.80
N LEU A 21 -14.75 -18.07 7.29
CA LEU A 21 -13.37 -17.96 7.79
C LEU A 21 -13.30 -17.62 9.29
N VAL A 22 -14.21 -16.76 9.77
CA VAL A 22 -14.30 -16.41 11.21
C VAL A 22 -14.92 -17.54 11.99
N ASN A 23 -16.03 -18.14 11.49
CA ASN A 23 -16.75 -19.22 12.16
C ASN A 23 -15.88 -20.47 12.37
N ARG A 24 -15.01 -20.79 11.38
CA ARG A 24 -14.05 -21.90 11.49
C ARG A 24 -12.81 -21.53 12.32
N GLY A 25 -12.73 -20.31 12.89
CA GLY A 25 -11.58 -19.86 13.66
C GLY A 25 -10.30 -19.66 12.85
N LEU A 26 -10.39 -19.63 11.52
CA LEU A 26 -9.25 -19.48 10.62
C LEU A 26 -8.70 -18.05 10.64
N VAL A 27 -9.53 -17.07 10.99
CA VAL A 27 -9.17 -15.67 11.18
C VAL A 27 -9.92 -15.06 12.37
N LYS A 28 -9.37 -13.98 12.94
CA LYS A 28 -9.93 -13.34 14.15
C LYS A 28 -11.10 -12.38 13.85
N SER A 29 -11.24 -11.88 12.61
CA SER A 29 -12.29 -10.91 12.26
C SER A 29 -12.68 -10.98 10.80
N ARG A 30 -13.91 -10.53 10.47
CA ARG A 30 -14.39 -10.41 9.09
C ARG A 30 -13.56 -9.45 8.25
N THR A 31 -13.06 -8.38 8.85
CA THR A 31 -12.18 -7.42 8.16
C THR A 31 -10.88 -8.10 7.72
N THR A 32 -10.30 -8.93 8.58
CA THR A 32 -9.12 -9.74 8.23
C THR A 32 -9.46 -10.75 7.12
N ALA A 33 -10.61 -11.45 7.24
CA ALA A 33 -11.07 -12.37 6.22
C ALA A 33 -11.20 -11.70 4.84
N GLN A 34 -11.88 -10.56 4.77
CA GLN A 34 -12.08 -9.82 3.53
C GLN A 34 -10.76 -9.38 2.89
N ARG A 35 -9.80 -8.96 3.71
CA ARG A 35 -8.45 -8.58 3.25
C ARG A 35 -7.71 -9.77 2.64
N LEU A 36 -7.72 -10.93 3.31
CA LEU A 36 -7.06 -12.15 2.84
C LEU A 36 -7.70 -12.68 1.54
N ILE A 37 -9.04 -12.65 1.44
CA ILE A 37 -9.75 -13.06 0.24
C ILE A 37 -9.38 -12.14 -0.94
N LYS A 38 -9.46 -10.82 -0.74
CA LYS A 38 -9.12 -9.84 -1.80
C LYS A 38 -7.66 -9.94 -2.27
N SER A 39 -6.75 -10.36 -1.41
CA SER A 39 -5.35 -10.58 -1.78
C SER A 39 -5.06 -11.92 -2.46
N GLY A 40 -6.09 -12.75 -2.66
CA GLY A 40 -5.94 -14.05 -3.33
C GLY A 40 -5.19 -15.09 -2.49
N LEU A 41 -5.24 -14.96 -1.17
CA LEU A 41 -4.61 -15.90 -0.23
C LEU A 41 -5.53 -17.04 0.19
N VAL A 42 -6.83 -16.92 -0.08
CA VAL A 42 -7.83 -17.91 0.35
C VAL A 42 -8.19 -18.81 -0.83
N LYS A 43 -8.13 -20.11 -0.60
CA LYS A 43 -8.58 -21.15 -1.52
C LYS A 43 -9.82 -21.84 -0.95
N VAL A 44 -10.77 -22.13 -1.80
CA VAL A 44 -11.90 -23.03 -1.54
C VAL A 44 -11.75 -24.19 -2.51
N ASP A 45 -11.66 -25.42 -2.00
CA ASP A 45 -11.40 -26.64 -2.78
C ASP A 45 -10.21 -26.45 -3.74
N ASN A 46 -9.08 -25.93 -3.22
CA ASN A 46 -7.86 -25.63 -3.96
C ASN A 46 -7.95 -24.54 -5.04
N ARG A 47 -9.06 -23.83 -5.16
CA ARG A 47 -9.23 -22.70 -6.11
C ARG A 47 -9.19 -21.38 -5.38
N ILE A 48 -8.35 -20.44 -5.86
CA ILE A 48 -8.27 -19.10 -5.29
C ILE A 48 -9.59 -18.36 -5.49
N VAL A 49 -10.11 -17.76 -4.40
CA VAL A 49 -11.33 -16.96 -4.40
C VAL A 49 -10.99 -15.53 -4.02
N TYR A 50 -11.48 -14.56 -4.80
CA TYR A 50 -11.25 -13.13 -4.57
C TYR A 50 -12.47 -12.39 -4.05
N LYS A 51 -13.65 -13.03 -4.06
CA LYS A 51 -14.92 -12.41 -3.67
C LYS A 51 -15.29 -12.79 -2.24
N SER A 52 -15.31 -11.82 -1.33
CA SER A 52 -15.64 -12.02 0.09
C SER A 52 -17.06 -12.57 0.33
N SER A 53 -17.99 -12.28 -0.59
CA SER A 53 -19.36 -12.78 -0.57
C SER A 53 -19.53 -14.12 -1.32
N PHE A 54 -18.44 -14.78 -1.69
CA PHE A 54 -18.51 -16.14 -2.26
C PHE A 54 -19.20 -17.06 -1.26
N LEU A 55 -20.13 -17.86 -1.74
CA LEU A 55 -20.90 -18.78 -0.91
C LEU A 55 -20.16 -20.11 -0.79
N VAL A 56 -19.96 -20.56 0.44
CA VAL A 56 -19.21 -21.78 0.77
C VAL A 56 -20.14 -22.72 1.54
N GLU A 57 -20.16 -23.98 1.13
CA GLU A 57 -20.84 -25.08 1.82
C GLU A 57 -19.97 -25.56 2.99
N LYS A 58 -20.59 -26.09 4.03
CA LYS A 58 -19.90 -26.58 5.23
C LYS A 58 -18.87 -27.68 4.93
N ALA A 59 -19.13 -28.48 3.90
CA ALA A 59 -18.27 -29.60 3.47
C ALA A 59 -17.04 -29.13 2.66
N GLN A 60 -17.06 -27.92 2.11
CA GLN A 60 -15.94 -27.42 1.29
C GLN A 60 -14.71 -27.12 2.14
N GLU A 61 -13.55 -27.49 1.62
CA GLU A 61 -12.28 -27.19 2.26
C GLU A 61 -11.90 -25.72 2.04
N ILE A 62 -11.55 -25.02 3.13
CA ILE A 62 -10.96 -23.69 3.05
C ILE A 62 -9.52 -23.78 3.50
N SER A 63 -8.61 -23.36 2.64
CA SER A 63 -7.18 -23.35 2.90
C SER A 63 -6.55 -22.01 2.52
N PHE A 64 -5.32 -21.79 2.96
CA PHE A 64 -4.53 -20.63 2.57
C PHE A 64 -3.45 -21.03 1.57
N ASP A 65 -3.13 -20.14 0.64
CA ASP A 65 -2.03 -20.32 -0.29
C ASP A 65 -0.71 -20.13 0.43
N GLU A 66 -0.11 -21.24 0.89
CA GLU A 66 1.15 -21.26 1.62
C GLU A 66 2.31 -20.61 0.84
N SER A 67 2.29 -20.70 -0.50
CA SER A 67 3.31 -20.08 -1.35
C SER A 67 3.31 -18.54 -1.29
N LYS A 68 2.20 -17.95 -0.85
CA LYS A 68 2.02 -16.51 -0.69
C LYS A 68 2.04 -16.05 0.77
N LYS A 69 2.18 -16.96 1.73
CA LYS A 69 2.10 -16.66 3.16
C LYS A 69 3.24 -15.76 3.63
N GLU A 70 4.44 -15.92 3.09
CA GLU A 70 5.61 -15.09 3.43
C GLU A 70 5.52 -13.66 2.89
N ASN A 71 4.77 -13.45 1.78
CA ASN A 71 4.54 -12.14 1.17
C ASN A 71 3.18 -11.54 1.51
N SER A 72 2.50 -12.02 2.55
CA SER A 72 1.09 -11.76 2.70
C SER A 72 0.77 -10.55 3.58
N CYS A 73 -0.45 -10.02 3.33
CA CYS A 73 -1.16 -9.03 4.14
C CYS A 73 -1.26 -9.32 5.66
N LEU A 74 -0.71 -10.44 6.15
CA LEU A 74 -0.59 -10.78 7.57
C LEU A 74 0.62 -10.11 8.22
N LYS A 75 1.68 -9.80 7.44
CA LYS A 75 2.89 -9.13 7.93
C LYS A 75 2.64 -7.65 8.22
N TYR A 76 1.82 -7.00 7.40
CA TYR A 76 1.60 -5.55 7.45
C TYR A 76 0.13 -5.19 7.59
N VAL A 77 -0.14 -3.97 8.07
CA VAL A 77 -1.51 -3.44 8.21
C VAL A 77 -2.21 -3.25 6.86
N SER A 78 -1.47 -3.10 5.77
CA SER A 78 -2.01 -3.05 4.41
C SER A 78 -1.03 -3.58 3.38
N ARG A 79 -1.55 -4.02 2.22
CA ARG A 79 -0.73 -4.52 1.09
C ARG A 79 0.20 -3.47 0.47
N GLY A 80 -0.08 -2.18 0.68
CA GLY A 80 0.78 -1.10 0.21
C GLY A 80 2.22 -1.25 0.70
N ALA A 81 2.42 -1.77 1.91
CA ALA A 81 3.73 -2.05 2.48
C ALA A 81 4.63 -2.91 1.58
N LEU A 82 4.05 -3.86 0.82
CA LEU A 82 4.80 -4.73 -0.10
C LEU A 82 5.45 -3.96 -1.24
N LYS A 83 4.88 -2.82 -1.64
CA LYS A 83 5.49 -1.94 -2.64
C LYS A 83 6.77 -1.31 -2.11
N LEU A 84 6.73 -0.83 -0.86
CA LEU A 84 7.89 -0.25 -0.21
C LEU A 84 8.94 -1.31 0.12
N GLU A 85 8.53 -2.48 0.61
CA GLU A 85 9.42 -3.63 0.80
C GLU A 85 10.16 -3.99 -0.50
N GLY A 86 9.43 -4.02 -1.62
CA GLY A 86 10.02 -4.23 -2.94
C GLY A 86 11.02 -3.14 -3.34
N ALA A 87 10.71 -1.86 -3.06
CA ALA A 87 11.64 -0.76 -3.33
C ALA A 87 12.95 -0.91 -2.55
N PHE A 88 12.86 -1.22 -1.26
CA PHE A 88 14.06 -1.41 -0.42
C PHE A 88 14.87 -2.64 -0.87
N SER A 89 14.21 -3.74 -1.26
CA SER A 89 14.90 -4.91 -1.81
C SER A 89 15.60 -4.62 -3.14
N LEU A 90 14.94 -3.90 -4.05
CA LEU A 90 15.46 -3.58 -5.39
C LEU A 90 16.60 -2.55 -5.36
N PHE A 91 16.58 -1.63 -4.40
CA PHE A 91 17.51 -0.50 -4.35
C PHE A 91 18.50 -0.58 -3.18
N GLU A 92 18.57 -1.71 -2.46
CA GLU A 92 19.48 -1.90 -1.33
C GLU A 92 20.94 -1.70 -1.73
N ASP A 93 21.37 -2.29 -2.84
CA ASP A 93 22.73 -2.17 -3.37
C ASP A 93 23.05 -0.76 -3.88
N LEU A 94 22.01 0.06 -4.12
CA LEU A 94 22.13 1.48 -4.50
C LEU A 94 22.14 2.40 -3.27
N GLY A 95 22.14 1.86 -2.06
CA GLY A 95 22.26 2.60 -0.81
C GLY A 95 20.94 2.95 -0.12
N LEU A 96 19.80 2.42 -0.59
CA LEU A 96 18.52 2.62 0.09
C LEU A 96 18.40 1.66 1.29
N LYS A 97 18.53 2.21 2.50
CA LYS A 97 18.44 1.46 3.78
C LYS A 97 17.73 2.29 4.85
N VAL A 98 17.12 1.59 5.80
CA VAL A 98 16.62 2.20 7.04
C VAL A 98 17.70 2.04 8.11
N TYR A 99 18.01 3.13 8.81
CA TYR A 99 18.95 3.15 9.91
C TYR A 99 18.26 3.57 11.21
N SER A 100 18.86 3.29 12.36
CA SER A 100 18.32 3.67 13.68
C SER A 100 18.18 5.18 13.90
N ASN A 101 18.84 6.00 13.08
CA ASN A 101 18.71 7.46 13.06
C ASN A 101 17.81 7.98 11.94
N THR A 102 17.16 7.09 11.16
CA THR A 102 16.27 7.48 10.07
C THR A 102 15.03 8.18 10.62
N LYS A 103 14.81 9.40 10.14
CA LYS A 103 13.61 10.21 10.39
C LYS A 103 12.83 10.31 9.08
N ALA A 104 11.74 9.57 9.00
CA ALA A 104 10.98 9.41 7.77
C ALA A 104 9.78 10.36 7.67
N LEU A 105 9.35 10.63 6.44
CA LEU A 105 8.07 11.23 6.11
C LEU A 105 7.37 10.29 5.12
N ASP A 106 6.17 9.84 5.47
CA ASP A 106 5.26 9.05 4.61
C ASP A 106 4.17 9.99 4.09
N ILE A 107 4.21 10.31 2.80
CA ILE A 107 3.26 11.19 2.12
C ILE A 107 2.18 10.35 1.47
N GLY A 108 0.94 10.50 1.95
CA GLY A 108 -0.19 9.64 1.59
C GLY A 108 -0.22 8.37 2.43
N ALA A 109 -0.03 8.52 3.75
CA ALA A 109 0.10 7.40 4.68
C ALA A 109 -1.12 6.47 4.72
N SER A 110 -2.34 6.99 4.47
CA SER A 110 -3.59 6.22 4.43
C SER A 110 -3.72 5.30 5.66
N THR A 111 -3.84 3.99 5.48
CA THR A 111 -3.90 3.02 6.59
C THR A 111 -2.56 2.78 7.29
N GLY A 112 -1.47 3.36 6.79
CA GLY A 112 -0.14 3.25 7.40
C GLY A 112 0.68 2.04 6.93
N GLY A 113 0.46 1.56 5.71
CA GLY A 113 1.23 0.44 5.18
C GLY A 113 2.72 0.74 5.07
N PHE A 114 3.10 1.88 4.51
CA PHE A 114 4.49 2.32 4.44
C PHE A 114 5.08 2.58 5.81
N CYS A 115 4.32 3.24 6.69
CA CYS A 115 4.71 3.42 8.10
C CYS A 115 5.00 2.08 8.77
N ASP A 116 4.14 1.05 8.60
CA ASP A 116 4.33 -0.28 9.22
C ASP A 116 5.61 -0.95 8.75
N TYR A 117 5.91 -0.88 7.44
CA TYR A 117 7.19 -1.35 6.90
C TYR A 117 8.38 -0.66 7.57
N LEU A 118 8.36 0.67 7.63
CA LEU A 118 9.45 1.46 8.21
C LEU A 118 9.64 1.16 9.71
N LEU A 119 8.53 1.03 10.45
CA LEU A 119 8.54 0.71 11.88
C LEU A 119 9.14 -0.67 12.15
N GLN A 120 8.78 -1.68 11.34
CA GLN A 120 9.33 -3.03 11.45
C GLN A 120 10.83 -3.09 11.09
N ASN A 121 11.32 -2.17 10.26
CA ASN A 121 12.73 -2.05 9.87
C ASN A 121 13.52 -1.05 10.73
N GLY A 122 12.99 -0.64 11.88
CA GLY A 122 13.76 0.08 12.89
C GLY A 122 13.92 1.57 12.64
N VAL A 123 13.01 2.22 11.90
CA VAL A 123 12.99 3.69 11.76
C VAL A 123 12.94 4.37 13.13
N ASN A 124 13.68 5.47 13.28
CA ASN A 124 13.68 6.25 14.53
C ASN A 124 12.33 6.92 14.75
N ARG A 125 11.84 7.64 13.74
CA ARG A 125 10.54 8.31 13.73
C ARG A 125 9.97 8.34 12.32
N VAL A 126 8.64 8.38 12.21
CA VAL A 126 7.94 8.59 10.95
C VAL A 126 6.78 9.58 11.12
N ILE A 127 6.74 10.57 10.25
CA ILE A 127 5.58 11.46 10.08
C ILE A 127 4.64 10.76 9.10
N ALA A 128 3.43 10.44 9.55
CA ALA A 128 2.37 9.90 8.72
C ALA A 128 1.47 11.05 8.24
N LEU A 129 1.70 11.55 7.04
CA LEU A 129 0.99 12.69 6.47
C LEU A 129 -0.06 12.22 5.47
N ASP A 130 -1.31 12.66 5.68
CA ASP A 130 -2.42 12.37 4.77
C ASP A 130 -3.42 13.53 4.74
N VAL A 131 -4.06 13.74 3.59
CA VAL A 131 -5.16 14.70 3.43
C VAL A 131 -6.45 14.21 4.08
N GLY A 132 -6.61 12.91 4.25
CA GLY A 132 -7.72 12.28 4.97
C GLY A 132 -7.58 12.35 6.48
N HIS A 133 -8.64 11.99 7.18
CA HIS A 133 -8.69 11.95 8.64
C HIS A 133 -9.01 10.54 9.12
N GLY A 134 -8.40 10.12 10.26
CA GLY A 134 -8.75 8.89 10.95
C GLY A 134 -8.55 7.61 10.12
N GLN A 135 -7.60 7.61 9.19
CA GLN A 135 -7.35 6.47 8.31
C GLN A 135 -6.31 5.50 8.84
N LEU A 136 -5.39 5.97 9.70
CA LEU A 136 -4.33 5.13 10.24
C LEU A 136 -4.88 3.95 11.03
N HIS A 137 -4.31 2.78 10.75
CA HIS A 137 -4.62 1.59 11.54
C HIS A 137 -4.22 1.82 13.02
N PRO A 138 -5.05 1.40 14.02
CA PRO A 138 -4.77 1.63 15.45
C PRO A 138 -3.37 1.20 15.90
N LYS A 139 -2.85 0.09 15.38
CA LYS A 139 -1.48 -0.37 15.64
C LYS A 139 -0.43 0.68 15.26
N ILE A 140 -0.63 1.41 14.16
CA ILE A 140 0.30 2.42 13.67
C ILE A 140 0.11 3.72 14.45
N ALA A 141 -1.12 4.16 14.62
CA ALA A 141 -1.45 5.39 15.35
C ALA A 141 -0.98 5.35 16.81
N SER A 142 -0.91 4.17 17.44
CA SER A 142 -0.46 3.99 18.82
C SER A 142 1.05 3.83 18.99
N ASP A 143 1.83 3.67 17.92
CA ASP A 143 3.28 3.55 18.02
C ASP A 143 3.91 4.91 18.39
N PRO A 144 4.70 5.02 19.46
CA PRO A 144 5.27 6.29 19.93
C PRO A 144 6.26 6.94 18.96
N ARG A 145 6.71 6.22 17.93
CA ARG A 145 7.58 6.72 16.88
C ARG A 145 6.80 7.42 15.76
N VAL A 146 5.47 7.25 15.70
CA VAL A 146 4.60 7.83 14.67
C VAL A 146 4.11 9.20 15.10
N ILE A 147 4.21 10.15 14.20
CA ILE A 147 3.62 11.49 14.33
C ILE A 147 2.57 11.61 13.23
N GLU A 148 1.29 11.56 13.62
CA GLU A 148 0.18 11.68 12.68
C GLU A 148 -0.04 13.14 12.29
N MET A 149 -0.09 13.41 10.98
CA MET A 149 -0.46 14.70 10.38
C MET A 149 -1.64 14.49 9.43
N SER A 150 -2.83 14.27 10.00
CA SER A 150 -4.09 14.09 9.27
C SER A 150 -4.68 15.41 8.80
N GLY A 151 -5.39 15.38 7.66
CA GLY A 151 -6.05 16.56 7.09
C GLY A 151 -5.08 17.57 6.48
N VAL A 152 -3.83 17.17 6.23
CA VAL A 152 -2.78 18.05 5.71
C VAL A 152 -2.56 17.81 4.23
N ASN A 153 -2.77 18.85 3.43
CA ASN A 153 -2.43 18.82 2.01
C ASN A 153 -0.94 19.07 1.83
N ILE A 154 -0.22 18.08 1.30
CA ILE A 154 1.23 18.15 1.09
C ILE A 154 1.65 19.41 0.31
N ARG A 155 0.84 19.91 -0.61
CA ARG A 155 1.15 21.11 -1.42
C ARG A 155 1.41 22.36 -0.58
N ASN A 156 0.83 22.41 0.61
CA ASN A 156 0.89 23.58 1.52
C ASN A 156 1.96 23.41 2.62
N VAL A 157 2.72 22.32 2.62
CA VAL A 157 3.71 22.02 3.68
C VAL A 157 5.03 22.70 3.42
N TYR A 158 5.58 23.36 4.44
CA TYR A 158 6.92 23.93 4.48
C TYR A 158 7.76 23.27 5.57
N ALA A 159 9.07 23.47 5.52
CA ALA A 159 10.00 22.83 6.45
C ALA A 159 9.70 23.16 7.93
N GLN A 160 9.21 24.35 8.24
CA GLN A 160 8.83 24.77 9.59
C GLN A 160 7.56 24.13 10.12
N ASP A 161 6.71 23.55 9.22
CA ASP A 161 5.48 22.87 9.62
C ASP A 161 5.74 21.44 10.10
N LEU A 162 6.93 20.92 9.81
CA LEU A 162 7.33 19.56 10.17
C LEU A 162 8.09 19.52 11.50
N PRO A 163 7.86 18.51 12.35
CA PRO A 163 8.59 18.32 13.61
C PRO A 163 10.10 18.15 13.44
N TYR A 164 10.54 17.75 12.24
CA TYR A 164 11.94 17.59 11.85
C TYR A 164 12.09 17.60 10.33
N LYS A 165 13.31 17.83 9.83
CA LYS A 165 13.64 17.62 8.41
C LYS A 165 13.83 16.12 8.17
N PRO A 166 13.04 15.49 7.27
CA PRO A 166 13.16 14.05 7.00
C PRO A 166 14.40 13.74 6.17
N ASN A 167 15.13 12.69 6.53
CA ASN A 167 16.23 12.12 5.75
C ASN A 167 15.83 10.88 4.93
N LEU A 168 14.57 10.45 5.07
CA LEU A 168 13.91 9.48 4.20
C LEU A 168 12.49 9.98 3.91
N ILE A 169 12.13 10.10 2.64
CA ILE A 169 10.77 10.46 2.22
C ILE A 169 10.23 9.35 1.34
N VAL A 170 9.07 8.83 1.70
CA VAL A 170 8.33 7.84 0.92
C VAL A 170 6.97 8.39 0.54
N SER A 171 6.45 8.03 -0.63
CA SER A 171 5.17 8.56 -1.10
C SER A 171 4.37 7.54 -1.89
N ASP A 172 3.11 7.34 -1.46
CA ASP A 172 2.08 6.55 -2.15
C ASP A 172 0.78 7.37 -2.23
N VAL A 173 0.79 8.45 -3.03
CA VAL A 173 -0.37 9.33 -3.20
C VAL A 173 -1.31 8.86 -4.31
N SER A 174 -2.59 9.21 -4.18
CA SER A 174 -3.62 8.96 -5.18
C SER A 174 -4.38 10.25 -5.52
N PHE A 175 -4.91 10.32 -6.74
CA PHE A 175 -5.70 11.44 -7.24
C PHE A 175 -4.98 12.78 -7.34
N ILE A 176 -3.66 12.77 -7.29
CA ILE A 176 -2.78 13.92 -7.48
C ILE A 176 -1.57 13.49 -8.31
N SER A 177 -1.08 14.36 -9.20
CA SER A 177 0.18 14.14 -9.89
C SER A 177 1.36 14.40 -8.96
N LEU A 178 2.40 13.55 -9.07
CA LEU A 178 3.66 13.74 -8.37
C LEU A 178 4.38 15.04 -8.75
N THR A 179 4.03 15.65 -9.90
CA THR A 179 4.56 16.97 -10.27
C THR A 179 4.22 18.08 -9.27
N PHE A 180 3.15 17.92 -8.48
CA PHE A 180 2.81 18.83 -7.39
C PHE A 180 3.49 18.46 -6.05
N VAL A 181 3.93 17.21 -5.90
CA VAL A 181 4.52 16.69 -4.67
C VAL A 181 6.05 16.86 -4.66
N ILE A 182 6.70 16.56 -5.78
CA ILE A 182 8.16 16.58 -5.91
C ILE A 182 8.78 17.93 -5.56
N PRO A 183 8.28 19.10 -6.01
CA PRO A 183 8.83 20.39 -5.61
C PRO A 183 8.72 20.66 -4.10
N VAL A 184 7.68 20.11 -3.46
CA VAL A 184 7.53 20.21 -2.01
C VAL A 184 8.57 19.35 -1.31
N ILE A 185 8.79 18.11 -1.77
CA ILE A 185 9.83 17.23 -1.25
C ILE A 185 11.18 17.94 -1.25
N ALA A 186 11.55 18.58 -2.37
CA ALA A 186 12.83 19.30 -2.50
C ALA A 186 12.99 20.43 -1.47
N ARG A 187 11.89 21.13 -1.09
CA ARG A 187 11.96 22.23 -0.11
C ARG A 187 11.94 21.78 1.35
N ILE A 188 11.51 20.53 1.64
CA ILE A 188 11.37 20.03 3.03
C ILE A 188 12.39 18.96 3.40
N ALA A 189 13.02 18.32 2.42
CA ALA A 189 13.99 17.26 2.63
C ALA A 189 15.25 17.77 3.36
N GLN A 190 15.84 16.90 4.16
CA GLN A 190 17.19 17.08 4.64
C GLN A 190 18.18 16.88 3.48
N ASN A 191 19.34 17.56 3.53
CA ASN A 191 20.41 17.26 2.56
C ASN A 191 20.84 15.80 2.65
N ASN A 192 21.11 15.17 1.51
CA ASN A 192 21.36 13.73 1.35
C ASN A 192 20.16 12.82 1.74
N ALA A 193 18.95 13.35 1.73
CA ALA A 193 17.76 12.53 1.96
C ALA A 193 17.54 11.49 0.84
N ASN A 194 17.15 10.29 1.22
CA ASN A 194 16.67 9.27 0.30
C ASN A 194 15.17 9.45 0.04
N ILE A 195 14.74 9.28 -1.19
CA ILE A 195 13.37 9.53 -1.63
C ILE A 195 12.88 8.35 -2.45
N VAL A 196 11.76 7.75 -2.04
CA VAL A 196 11.08 6.66 -2.76
C VAL A 196 9.68 7.10 -3.13
N LEU A 197 9.41 7.18 -4.42
CA LEU A 197 8.11 7.59 -4.95
C LEU A 197 7.45 6.42 -5.69
N LEU A 198 6.17 6.20 -5.41
CA LEU A 198 5.34 5.32 -6.23
C LEU A 198 4.71 6.16 -7.36
N VAL A 199 5.18 5.95 -8.57
CA VAL A 199 4.65 6.60 -9.78
C VAL A 199 3.47 5.81 -10.28
N LYS A 200 2.31 6.46 -10.34
CA LYS A 200 1.04 5.87 -10.78
C LYS A 200 0.61 6.51 -12.11
N PRO A 201 0.84 5.85 -13.24
CA PRO A 201 0.51 6.41 -14.55
C PRO A 201 -0.92 6.91 -14.67
N GLN A 202 -1.88 6.25 -14.01
CA GLN A 202 -3.28 6.63 -14.01
C GLN A 202 -3.57 8.03 -13.47
N PHE A 203 -2.65 8.62 -12.69
CA PHE A 203 -2.77 9.99 -12.18
C PHE A 203 -1.86 10.99 -12.91
N GLU A 204 -1.08 10.51 -13.90
CA GLU A 204 -0.10 11.30 -14.65
C GLU A 204 -0.49 11.54 -16.12
N VAL A 205 -1.24 10.60 -16.75
CA VAL A 205 -1.52 10.65 -18.19
C VAL A 205 -2.71 11.54 -18.60
N GLY A 206 -3.45 12.07 -17.61
CA GLY A 206 -4.70 12.81 -17.85
C GLY A 206 -5.91 11.90 -18.16
N LYS A 207 -7.10 12.42 -17.87
CA LYS A 207 -8.35 11.64 -17.92
C LYS A 207 -8.67 11.04 -19.28
N GLY A 208 -8.31 11.72 -20.37
CA GLY A 208 -8.59 11.29 -21.74
C GLY A 208 -7.80 10.03 -22.19
N ASN A 209 -6.76 9.67 -21.44
CA ASN A 209 -5.88 8.54 -21.73
C ASN A 209 -6.14 7.32 -20.81
N LEU A 210 -7.21 7.35 -20.03
CA LEU A 210 -7.62 6.25 -19.17
C LEU A 210 -8.57 5.31 -19.93
N GLY A 211 -8.28 4.03 -19.88
CA GLY A 211 -9.16 2.97 -20.35
C GLY A 211 -10.29 2.65 -19.36
N LYS A 212 -11.04 1.60 -19.67
CA LYS A 212 -12.14 1.11 -18.82
C LYS A 212 -11.61 0.80 -17.41
N GLY A 213 -12.32 1.31 -16.39
CA GLY A 213 -11.93 1.12 -14.99
C GLY A 213 -10.76 1.99 -14.52
N GLY A 214 -10.35 3.00 -15.30
CA GLY A 214 -9.25 3.90 -14.93
C GLY A 214 -7.87 3.27 -15.10
N ILE A 215 -7.73 2.28 -15.99
CA ILE A 215 -6.49 1.55 -16.24
C ILE A 215 -5.76 2.15 -17.44
N VAL A 216 -4.44 2.36 -17.29
CA VAL A 216 -3.55 2.76 -18.39
C VAL A 216 -2.98 1.49 -19.04
N THR A 217 -3.63 0.99 -20.07
CA THR A 217 -3.23 -0.23 -20.80
C THR A 217 -2.06 0.00 -21.75
N ASP A 218 -1.94 1.20 -22.30
CA ASP A 218 -0.88 1.57 -23.22
C ASP A 218 0.46 1.70 -22.48
N LYS A 219 1.43 0.88 -22.90
CA LYS A 219 2.78 0.85 -22.32
C LYS A 219 3.54 2.14 -22.57
N ASP A 220 3.41 2.74 -23.78
CA ASP A 220 4.16 3.94 -24.14
C ASP A 220 3.65 5.14 -23.32
N LEU A 221 2.35 5.22 -23.05
CA LEU A 221 1.79 6.23 -22.16
C LEU A 221 2.30 6.06 -20.72
N ARG A 222 2.42 4.81 -20.22
CA ARG A 222 2.98 4.56 -18.89
C ARG A 222 4.44 4.99 -18.80
N LEU A 223 5.25 4.64 -19.79
CA LEU A 223 6.67 5.00 -19.85
C LEU A 223 6.84 6.52 -19.98
N LYS A 224 6.02 7.18 -20.81
CA LYS A 224 6.03 8.63 -20.92
C LYS A 224 5.68 9.31 -19.59
N ALA A 225 4.70 8.81 -18.86
CA ALA A 225 4.36 9.29 -17.52
C ALA A 225 5.57 9.17 -16.57
N LEU A 226 6.25 8.02 -16.57
CA LEU A 226 7.45 7.82 -15.76
C LEU A 226 8.57 8.80 -16.12
N GLU A 227 8.85 9.02 -17.41
CA GLU A 227 9.87 9.98 -17.85
C GLU A 227 9.52 11.41 -17.46
N ASN A 228 8.27 11.83 -17.57
CA ASN A 228 7.81 13.14 -17.12
C ASN A 228 8.07 13.35 -15.61
N ILE A 229 7.84 12.32 -14.78
CA ILE A 229 8.11 12.39 -13.36
C ILE A 229 9.61 12.42 -13.05
N LYS A 230 10.43 11.66 -13.80
CA LYS A 230 11.90 11.71 -13.69
C LYS A 230 12.44 13.10 -14.05
N GLU A 231 11.91 13.72 -15.08
CA GLU A 231 12.27 15.07 -15.49
C GLU A 231 11.87 16.10 -14.42
N CYS A 232 10.65 16.01 -13.89
CA CYS A 232 10.20 16.86 -12.80
C CYS A 232 11.11 16.73 -11.57
N ALA A 233 11.50 15.51 -11.21
CA ALA A 233 12.42 15.25 -10.11
C ALA A 233 13.79 15.95 -10.34
N LYS A 234 14.38 15.79 -11.52
CA LYS A 234 15.65 16.44 -11.89
C LYS A 234 15.54 17.96 -11.83
N ASN A 235 14.48 18.52 -12.41
CA ASN A 235 14.24 19.97 -12.44
C ASN A 235 14.00 20.55 -11.03
N SER A 236 13.57 19.72 -10.08
CA SER A 236 13.41 20.08 -8.66
C SER A 236 14.68 19.86 -7.82
N GLY A 237 15.81 19.47 -8.43
CA GLY A 237 17.07 19.25 -7.72
C GLY A 237 17.24 17.85 -7.13
N LEU A 238 16.41 16.90 -7.51
CA LEU A 238 16.56 15.50 -7.10
C LEU A 238 17.43 14.74 -8.11
N LYS A 239 18.42 14.01 -7.60
CA LYS A 239 19.17 13.04 -8.40
C LYS A 239 18.39 11.74 -8.48
N VAL A 240 17.78 11.44 -9.63
CA VAL A 240 17.15 10.14 -9.88
C VAL A 240 18.24 9.07 -9.96
N VAL A 241 18.18 8.09 -9.07
CA VAL A 241 19.16 6.98 -8.96
C VAL A 241 18.70 5.80 -9.80
N SER A 242 17.45 5.35 -9.63
CA SER A 242 16.92 4.19 -10.35
C SER A 242 15.39 4.22 -10.41
N THR A 243 14.83 3.46 -11.35
CA THR A 243 13.41 3.20 -11.45
C THR A 243 13.17 1.72 -11.74
N HIS A 244 12.07 1.17 -11.23
CA HIS A 244 11.67 -0.21 -11.48
C HIS A 244 10.15 -0.32 -11.48
N GLU A 245 9.61 -1.32 -12.18
CA GLU A 245 8.19 -1.65 -12.05
C GLU A 245 7.89 -2.15 -10.62
N SER A 246 6.77 -1.75 -10.06
CA SER A 246 6.35 -2.19 -8.73
C SER A 246 6.11 -3.71 -8.72
N PRO A 247 6.56 -4.43 -7.67
CA PRO A 247 6.38 -5.89 -7.58
C PRO A 247 4.92 -6.32 -7.46
N ILE A 248 4.04 -5.39 -7.10
CA ILE A 248 2.60 -5.62 -7.06
C ILE A 248 1.85 -4.52 -7.80
N GLU A 249 0.79 -4.93 -8.48
CA GLU A 249 -0.09 -4.01 -9.19
C GLU A 249 -0.86 -3.09 -8.23
N GLY A 250 -1.20 -1.92 -8.74
CA GLY A 250 -2.07 -0.96 -8.09
C GLY A 250 -3.54 -1.40 -8.09
N THR A 251 -4.41 -0.50 -7.67
CA THR A 251 -5.85 -0.71 -7.70
C THR A 251 -6.32 -0.98 -9.14
N HIS A 252 -7.21 -1.94 -9.29
CA HIS A 252 -7.77 -2.38 -10.58
C HIS A 252 -6.75 -2.98 -11.58
N GLY A 253 -5.53 -3.33 -11.14
CA GLY A 253 -4.51 -3.93 -12.01
C GLY A 253 -3.66 -2.91 -12.76
N ASN A 254 -3.59 -1.67 -12.31
CA ASN A 254 -2.68 -0.69 -12.87
C ASN A 254 -1.21 -1.06 -12.60
N ILE A 255 -0.39 -1.02 -13.63
CA ILE A 255 1.06 -1.11 -13.50
C ILE A 255 1.58 0.22 -12.96
N GLU A 256 2.32 0.15 -11.87
CA GLU A 256 2.91 1.29 -11.17
C GLU A 256 4.43 1.15 -11.14
N TYR A 257 5.16 2.23 -10.91
CA TYR A 257 6.62 2.23 -10.90
C TYR A 257 7.16 2.77 -9.60
N LEU A 258 8.27 2.20 -9.15
CA LEU A 258 9.08 2.69 -8.04
C LEU A 258 10.16 3.60 -8.60
N LEU A 259 10.30 4.80 -8.05
CA LEU A 259 11.38 5.72 -8.36
C LEU A 259 12.18 5.98 -7.09
N TYR A 260 13.48 5.72 -7.16
CA TYR A 260 14.44 6.06 -6.12
C TYR A 260 15.27 7.28 -6.54
N ALA A 261 15.29 8.27 -5.69
CA ALA A 261 16.07 9.49 -5.88
C ALA A 261 16.75 9.91 -4.58
N GLN A 262 17.73 10.81 -4.71
CA GLN A 262 18.42 11.47 -3.61
C GLN A 262 18.34 12.98 -3.77
N PHE A 263 18.16 13.68 -2.66
CA PHE A 263 18.22 15.13 -2.61
C PHE A 263 19.61 15.54 -2.15
N ASN A 264 20.35 16.21 -3.01
CA ASN A 264 21.67 16.79 -2.72
C ASN A 264 21.56 18.30 -2.95
N SER A 265 21.47 19.07 -1.87
CA SER A 265 21.50 20.55 -1.93
C SER A 265 22.91 21.07 -1.86
#